data_4efe2e2cea3be5d4966721a519ce2249
#
_entry.id   4efe2e2cea3be5d4966721a519ce2249
#
_cell.length_a   1.000
_cell.length_b   1.000
_cell.length_c   1.000
_cell.angle_alpha   90.00
_cell.angle_beta   90.00
_cell.angle_gamma   90.00
#
_symmetry.space_group_name_H-M   'P 1'
#
loop_
_entity.id
_entity.type
_entity.pdbx_description
1 polymer ?
#
loop_
_entity_poly.entity_id
_entity_poly.type
_entity_poly.pdbx_seq_one_letter_code
_entity_poly.pdbx_strand_id
1 'polypeptide(L)'
;LDSARRISRAFAGALEPAHEAACAFVRECACRPVRSPADVVLTSSGGHPLDATFYQCVKGFVSCLPAVKPGGVVIAFGACSEGIGGAEYAALLEAFSGRWRDFAPHIMAPGVFIRDQWEFQMHTRALEKVGVPGLRFITDGLTGEVMSKLSVTGHAAGSDGIGAAVQDVLDGLLSKGSTLAVFPEGPYCVPV
;
A
#
# COMPACT_ATOMS: atom_id res chain seq x y z
N LEU A 1 5.45 -6.22 -18.94
CA LEU A 1 6.17 -7.48 -18.86
C LEU A 1 5.23 -8.56 -18.33
N ASP A 2 5.48 -9.83 -18.66
CA ASP A 2 4.80 -10.99 -18.06
C ASP A 2 5.51 -11.42 -16.75
N SER A 3 4.98 -12.45 -16.08
CA SER A 3 5.57 -13.02 -14.86
C SER A 3 6.98 -13.58 -15.03
N ALA A 4 7.38 -13.90 -16.26
CA ALA A 4 8.74 -14.32 -16.61
C ALA A 4 9.63 -13.13 -17.04
N ARG A 5 9.19 -11.89 -16.82
CA ARG A 5 9.86 -10.63 -17.20
C ARG A 5 10.11 -10.47 -18.70
N ARG A 6 9.35 -11.15 -19.55
CA ARG A 6 9.39 -10.97 -21.00
C ARG A 6 8.45 -9.84 -21.42
N ILE A 7 8.77 -9.16 -22.51
CA ILE A 7 7.90 -8.13 -23.08
C ILE A 7 6.59 -8.77 -23.55
N SER A 8 5.48 -8.46 -22.90
CA SER A 8 4.15 -8.92 -23.27
C SER A 8 3.55 -8.05 -24.37
N ARG A 9 3.74 -6.73 -24.29
CA ARG A 9 3.31 -5.78 -25.31
C ARG A 9 4.13 -4.49 -25.25
N ALA A 10 4.31 -3.82 -26.40
CA ALA A 10 4.90 -2.50 -26.53
C ALA A 10 3.93 -1.57 -27.25
N PHE A 11 3.89 -0.29 -26.83
CA PHE A 11 3.06 0.75 -27.42
C PHE A 11 3.96 1.91 -27.81
N ALA A 12 3.85 2.37 -29.08
CA ALA A 12 4.65 3.46 -29.63
C ALA A 12 3.79 4.33 -30.56
N GLY A 13 4.11 5.61 -30.64
CA GLY A 13 3.39 6.57 -31.46
C GLY A 13 3.31 7.94 -30.79
N ALA A 14 2.30 8.74 -31.14
CA ALA A 14 2.00 9.97 -30.43
C ALA A 14 1.69 9.67 -28.96
N LEU A 15 2.06 10.60 -28.06
CA LEU A 15 2.03 10.40 -26.61
C LEU A 15 0.66 9.90 -26.10
N GLU A 16 -0.40 10.66 -26.40
CA GLU A 16 -1.73 10.37 -25.89
C GLU A 16 -2.29 9.03 -26.40
N PRO A 17 -2.35 8.74 -27.72
CA PRO A 17 -2.85 7.46 -28.20
C PRO A 17 -2.05 6.25 -27.73
N ALA A 18 -0.71 6.36 -27.65
CA ALA A 18 0.13 5.28 -27.14
C ALA A 18 -0.13 4.99 -25.66
N HIS A 19 -0.28 6.05 -24.85
CA HIS A 19 -0.62 5.93 -23.44
C HIS A 19 -2.03 5.34 -23.23
N GLU A 20 -3.03 5.81 -23.96
CA GLU A 20 -4.41 5.29 -23.87
C GLU A 20 -4.49 3.80 -24.22
N ALA A 21 -3.80 3.39 -25.29
CA ALA A 21 -3.71 1.98 -25.70
C ALA A 21 -3.03 1.13 -24.61
N ALA A 22 -1.96 1.64 -23.99
CA ALA A 22 -1.29 0.97 -22.89
C ALA A 22 -2.20 0.85 -21.65
N CYS A 23 -2.93 1.92 -21.30
CA CYS A 23 -3.90 1.89 -20.20
C CYS A 23 -5.02 0.89 -20.43
N ALA A 24 -5.57 0.80 -21.65
CA ALA A 24 -6.59 -0.18 -22.00
C ALA A 24 -6.06 -1.60 -21.80
N PHE A 25 -4.88 -1.90 -22.29
CA PHE A 25 -4.24 -3.20 -22.11
C PHE A 25 -3.98 -3.53 -20.64
N VAL A 26 -3.49 -2.56 -19.83
CA VAL A 26 -3.27 -2.78 -18.40
C VAL A 26 -4.59 -3.05 -17.67
N ARG A 27 -5.69 -2.36 -18.02
CA ARG A 27 -7.01 -2.64 -17.44
C ARG A 27 -7.43 -4.09 -17.69
N GLU A 28 -7.25 -4.60 -18.90
CA GLU A 28 -7.56 -6.01 -19.22
C GLU A 28 -6.73 -7.00 -18.39
N CYS A 29 -5.45 -6.68 -18.17
CA CYS A 29 -4.52 -7.56 -17.48
C CYS A 29 -4.60 -7.48 -15.95
N ALA A 30 -4.76 -6.27 -15.39
CA ALA A 30 -4.62 -6.00 -13.96
C ALA A 30 -5.95 -5.85 -13.20
N CYS A 31 -7.02 -5.36 -13.87
CA CYS A 31 -8.30 -5.21 -13.21
C CYS A 31 -8.98 -6.55 -12.94
N ARG A 32 -9.51 -6.72 -11.74
CA ARG A 32 -10.22 -7.93 -11.32
C ARG A 32 -11.53 -7.55 -10.61
N PRO A 33 -12.66 -8.10 -11.04
CA PRO A 33 -13.93 -7.80 -10.40
C PRO A 33 -13.96 -8.33 -8.97
N VAL A 34 -14.40 -7.50 -8.04
CA VAL A 34 -14.65 -7.87 -6.64
C VAL A 34 -16.16 -7.88 -6.41
N ARG A 35 -16.70 -9.02 -5.98
CA ARG A 35 -18.17 -9.17 -5.77
C ARG A 35 -18.70 -8.22 -4.69
N SER A 36 -17.94 -8.07 -3.62
CA SER A 36 -18.25 -7.16 -2.51
C SER A 36 -16.98 -6.87 -1.72
N PRO A 37 -16.84 -5.67 -1.13
CA PRO A 37 -15.74 -5.37 -0.23
C PRO A 37 -15.72 -6.31 0.98
N ALA A 38 -14.51 -6.70 1.41
CA ALA A 38 -14.25 -7.57 2.53
C ALA A 38 -14.07 -6.81 3.84
N ASP A 39 -14.22 -7.50 4.97
CA ASP A 39 -13.91 -6.96 6.30
C ASP A 39 -12.41 -6.79 6.49
N VAL A 40 -11.63 -7.75 5.98
CA VAL A 40 -10.17 -7.77 6.02
C VAL A 40 -9.62 -7.97 4.61
N VAL A 41 -8.62 -7.20 4.25
CA VAL A 41 -7.84 -7.39 3.02
C VAL A 41 -6.39 -7.67 3.39
N LEU A 42 -5.84 -8.76 2.88
CA LEU A 42 -4.42 -9.08 2.94
C LEU A 42 -3.76 -8.78 1.60
N THR A 43 -2.71 -7.98 1.60
CA THR A 43 -2.00 -7.58 0.38
C THR A 43 -0.49 -7.60 0.57
N SER A 44 0.24 -8.00 -0.46
CA SER A 44 1.70 -7.83 -0.49
C SER A 44 2.09 -6.43 -0.99
N SER A 45 3.35 -6.08 -0.82
CA SER A 45 3.94 -4.88 -1.44
C SER A 45 4.68 -5.20 -2.76
N GLY A 46 4.44 -6.39 -3.35
CA GLY A 46 4.94 -6.78 -4.66
C GLY A 46 6.31 -7.48 -4.66
N GLY A 47 6.95 -7.64 -3.50
CA GLY A 47 8.26 -8.29 -3.36
C GLY A 47 9.42 -7.47 -3.91
N HIS A 48 10.64 -7.99 -3.74
CA HIS A 48 11.87 -7.30 -4.17
C HIS A 48 11.91 -7.09 -5.70
N PRO A 49 12.32 -5.93 -6.20
CA PRO A 49 12.82 -4.75 -5.48
C PRO A 49 11.72 -3.74 -5.07
N LEU A 50 10.45 -4.02 -5.38
CA LEU A 50 9.39 -3.04 -5.15
C LEU A 50 9.11 -2.79 -3.66
N ASP A 51 9.31 -3.78 -2.79
CA ASP A 51 9.08 -3.65 -1.35
C ASP A 51 10.33 -3.28 -0.53
N ALA A 52 11.41 -2.83 -1.21
CA ALA A 52 12.65 -2.47 -0.53
C ALA A 52 12.52 -1.25 0.40
N THR A 53 11.51 -0.39 0.19
CA THR A 53 11.24 0.76 1.05
C THR A 53 9.78 0.88 1.42
N PHE A 54 9.47 1.48 2.57
CA PHE A 54 8.10 1.79 2.97
C PHE A 54 7.39 2.70 1.95
N TYR A 55 8.12 3.67 1.36
CA TYR A 55 7.63 4.50 0.26
C TYR A 55 6.96 3.67 -0.84
N GLN A 56 7.61 2.60 -1.26
CA GLN A 56 7.05 1.73 -2.30
C GLN A 56 5.91 0.85 -1.79
N CYS A 57 5.97 0.44 -0.52
CA CYS A 57 4.95 -0.42 0.10
C CYS A 57 3.57 0.25 0.16
N VAL A 58 3.49 1.59 0.21
CA VAL A 58 2.23 2.34 0.18
C VAL A 58 1.39 2.02 -1.05
N LYS A 59 1.99 1.66 -2.16
CA LYS A 59 1.27 1.23 -3.38
C LYS A 59 0.41 0.00 -3.13
N GLY A 60 0.89 -0.94 -2.30
CA GLY A 60 0.12 -2.10 -1.87
C GLY A 60 -1.12 -1.72 -1.06
N PHE A 61 -1.02 -0.71 -0.19
CA PHE A 61 -2.17 -0.21 0.58
C PHE A 61 -3.25 0.36 -0.34
N VAL A 62 -2.84 1.17 -1.33
CA VAL A 62 -3.77 1.93 -2.17
C VAL A 62 -4.44 1.05 -3.21
N SER A 63 -3.70 0.12 -3.81
CA SER A 63 -4.23 -0.74 -4.87
C SER A 63 -5.44 -1.56 -4.41
N CYS A 64 -5.44 -2.04 -3.18
CA CYS A 64 -6.50 -2.90 -2.65
C CYS A 64 -7.71 -2.16 -2.03
N LEU A 65 -7.68 -0.82 -1.95
CA LEU A 65 -8.74 -0.05 -1.28
C LEU A 65 -10.16 -0.31 -1.79
N PRO A 66 -10.43 -0.52 -3.09
CA PRO A 66 -11.78 -0.85 -3.53
C PRO A 66 -12.33 -2.15 -2.93
N ALA A 67 -11.45 -3.07 -2.54
CA ALA A 67 -11.82 -4.37 -1.99
C ALA A 67 -12.06 -4.39 -0.47
N VAL A 68 -11.76 -3.32 0.26
CA VAL A 68 -11.99 -3.24 1.71
C VAL A 68 -13.22 -2.39 2.04
N LYS A 69 -14.01 -2.80 3.02
CA LYS A 69 -15.12 -2.00 3.57
C LYS A 69 -14.60 -0.72 4.23
N PRO A 70 -15.38 0.39 4.23
CA PRO A 70 -15.08 1.51 5.11
C PRO A 70 -14.98 1.05 6.58
N GLY A 71 -13.92 1.44 7.26
CA GLY A 71 -13.62 0.98 8.62
C GLY A 71 -13.16 -0.48 8.74
N GLY A 72 -12.95 -1.19 7.63
CA GLY A 72 -12.35 -2.51 7.60
C GLY A 72 -10.84 -2.48 7.89
N VAL A 73 -10.16 -3.59 7.65
CA VAL A 73 -8.72 -3.73 7.92
C VAL A 73 -7.97 -4.06 6.64
N VAL A 74 -6.88 -3.34 6.39
CA VAL A 74 -5.87 -3.69 5.38
C VAL A 74 -4.63 -4.18 6.11
N ILE A 75 -4.23 -5.40 5.84
CA ILE A 75 -2.97 -5.99 6.28
C ILE A 75 -2.03 -5.98 5.08
N ALA A 76 -0.99 -5.19 5.14
CA ALA A 76 0.04 -5.17 4.10
C ALA A 76 1.40 -5.58 4.69
N PHE A 77 2.22 -6.21 3.88
CA PHE A 77 3.56 -6.63 4.28
C PHE A 77 4.59 -6.34 3.19
N GLY A 78 5.81 -6.09 3.62
CA GLY A 78 6.95 -5.85 2.74
C GLY A 78 8.26 -5.83 3.52
N ALA A 79 9.36 -6.11 2.84
CA ALA A 79 10.67 -6.28 3.48
C ALA A 79 11.23 -4.98 4.06
N CYS A 80 11.05 -3.84 3.37
CA CYS A 80 11.65 -2.55 3.75
C CYS A 80 13.16 -2.63 4.05
N SER A 81 13.89 -3.47 3.31
CA SER A 81 15.33 -3.71 3.51
C SER A 81 16.20 -2.44 3.35
N GLU A 82 15.68 -1.42 2.68
CA GLU A 82 16.31 -0.11 2.49
C GLU A 82 15.61 1.00 3.32
N GLY A 83 14.79 0.61 4.31
CA GLY A 83 14.16 1.53 5.25
C GLY A 83 12.91 2.24 4.73
N ILE A 84 12.74 3.51 5.11
CA ILE A 84 11.54 4.30 4.78
C ILE A 84 11.54 4.75 3.30
N GLY A 85 12.69 5.09 2.76
CA GLY A 85 12.87 5.74 1.47
C GLY A 85 13.68 7.03 1.61
N GLY A 86 13.43 8.05 0.77
CA GLY A 86 14.16 9.30 0.80
C GLY A 86 14.02 10.07 2.11
N ALA A 87 15.04 10.86 2.47
CA ALA A 87 15.06 11.63 3.72
C ALA A 87 13.91 12.64 3.81
N GLU A 88 13.53 13.25 2.69
CA GLU A 88 12.42 14.21 2.62
C GLU A 88 11.09 13.54 2.90
N TYR A 89 10.89 12.31 2.37
CA TYR A 89 9.69 11.53 2.65
C TYR A 89 9.61 11.08 4.12
N ALA A 90 10.73 10.64 4.68
CA ALA A 90 10.80 10.29 6.11
C ALA A 90 10.47 11.50 7.01
N ALA A 91 11.02 12.68 6.70
CA ALA A 91 10.73 13.92 7.42
C ALA A 91 9.25 14.32 7.29
N LEU A 92 8.65 14.11 6.13
CA LEU A 92 7.23 14.37 5.90
C LEU A 92 6.34 13.48 6.77
N LEU A 93 6.62 12.17 6.81
CA LEU A 93 5.88 11.23 7.67
C LEU A 93 6.01 11.60 9.15
N GLU A 94 7.21 11.95 9.60
CA GLU A 94 7.46 12.35 11.00
C GLU A 94 6.71 13.65 11.34
N ALA A 95 6.73 14.64 10.44
CA ALA A 95 6.03 15.91 10.64
C ALA A 95 4.52 15.77 10.84
N PHE A 96 3.91 14.75 10.21
CA PHE A 96 2.47 14.47 10.30
C PHE A 96 2.14 13.22 11.13
N SER A 97 3.10 12.66 11.84
CA SER A 97 2.86 11.55 12.76
C SER A 97 1.83 11.92 13.83
N GLY A 98 0.82 11.07 14.03
CA GLY A 98 -0.30 11.32 14.92
C GLY A 98 -1.31 12.39 14.49
N ARG A 99 -1.01 13.14 13.43
CA ARG A 99 -1.87 14.23 12.90
C ARG A 99 -1.99 14.21 11.38
N TRP A 100 -2.04 13.04 10.78
CA TRP A 100 -2.08 12.86 9.33
C TRP A 100 -3.24 13.60 8.63
N ARG A 101 -4.34 13.90 9.36
CA ARG A 101 -5.48 14.66 8.83
C ARG A 101 -5.14 16.12 8.50
N ASP A 102 -4.10 16.68 9.13
CA ASP A 102 -3.63 18.03 8.88
C ASP A 102 -2.86 18.14 7.56
N PHE A 103 -2.42 17.00 7.01
CA PHE A 103 -1.59 16.97 5.81
C PHE A 103 -2.31 17.54 4.57
N ALA A 104 -3.53 17.07 4.27
CA ALA A 104 -4.25 17.54 3.09
C ALA A 104 -4.54 19.05 3.12
N PRO A 105 -5.04 19.65 4.23
CA PRO A 105 -5.15 21.09 4.34
C PRO A 105 -3.81 21.83 4.19
N HIS A 106 -2.73 21.25 4.71
CA HIS A 106 -1.40 21.86 4.63
C HIS A 106 -0.89 21.97 3.18
N ILE A 107 -0.96 20.89 2.39
CA ILE A 107 -0.49 20.91 1.01
C ILE A 107 -1.41 21.68 0.06
N MET A 108 -2.65 21.97 0.47
CA MET A 108 -3.60 22.80 -0.27
C MET A 108 -3.35 24.29 -0.08
N ALA A 109 -2.51 24.68 0.88
CA ALA A 109 -2.21 26.08 1.13
C ALA A 109 -1.39 26.69 -0.03
N PRO A 110 -1.66 27.95 -0.43
CA PRO A 110 -0.94 28.59 -1.53
C PRO A 110 0.58 28.60 -1.32
N GLY A 111 1.33 28.22 -2.34
CA GLY A 111 2.80 28.22 -2.32
C GLY A 111 3.44 27.04 -1.57
N VAL A 112 2.65 26.11 -1.05
CA VAL A 112 3.20 24.89 -0.43
C VAL A 112 3.45 23.83 -1.49
N PHE A 113 4.69 23.37 -1.55
CA PHE A 113 5.11 22.21 -2.32
C PHE A 113 6.16 21.45 -1.52
N ILE A 114 5.91 20.17 -1.27
CA ILE A 114 6.83 19.28 -0.56
C ILE A 114 7.19 18.13 -1.48
N ARG A 115 8.48 17.86 -1.62
CA ARG A 115 8.93 16.72 -2.43
C ARG A 115 8.32 15.43 -1.90
N ASP A 116 7.90 14.55 -2.80
CA ASP A 116 7.25 13.27 -2.51
C ASP A 116 5.92 13.35 -1.72
N GLN A 117 5.32 14.56 -1.60
CA GLN A 117 4.01 14.74 -0.94
C GLN A 117 2.91 13.87 -1.54
N TRP A 118 3.01 13.52 -2.83
CA TRP A 118 2.02 12.70 -3.52
C TRP A 118 1.94 11.29 -2.94
N GLU A 119 3.04 10.71 -2.47
CA GLU A 119 3.05 9.38 -1.88
C GLU A 119 2.37 9.36 -0.51
N PHE A 120 2.59 10.40 0.31
CA PHE A 120 1.86 10.54 1.56
C PHE A 120 0.38 10.85 1.31
N GLN A 121 0.06 11.59 0.25
CA GLN A 121 -1.33 11.80 -0.18
C GLN A 121 -2.02 10.46 -0.54
N MET A 122 -1.31 9.55 -1.19
CA MET A 122 -1.82 8.19 -1.43
C MET A 122 -2.02 7.42 -0.12
N HIS A 123 -1.07 7.50 0.80
CA HIS A 123 -1.19 6.89 2.12
C HIS A 123 -2.40 7.43 2.90
N THR A 124 -2.62 8.75 2.89
CA THR A 124 -3.79 9.34 3.58
C THR A 124 -5.13 8.82 3.03
N ARG A 125 -5.24 8.45 1.75
CA ARG A 125 -6.44 7.81 1.20
C ARG A 125 -6.74 6.46 1.87
N ALA A 126 -5.71 5.68 2.19
CA ALA A 126 -5.89 4.45 2.95
C ALA A 126 -6.33 4.75 4.39
N LEU A 127 -5.70 5.74 5.01
CA LEU A 127 -6.06 6.19 6.36
C LEU A 127 -7.48 6.74 6.47
N GLU A 128 -7.95 7.47 5.46
CA GLU A 128 -9.35 7.95 5.40
C GLU A 128 -10.33 6.78 5.36
N LYS A 129 -9.99 5.70 4.68
CA LYS A 129 -10.90 4.56 4.52
C LYS A 129 -10.92 3.64 5.73
N VAL A 130 -9.76 3.33 6.32
CA VAL A 130 -9.65 2.30 7.36
C VAL A 130 -9.12 2.84 8.69
N GLY A 131 -8.58 4.06 8.73
CA GLY A 131 -7.92 4.63 9.91
C GLY A 131 -6.58 3.97 10.23
N VAL A 132 -5.82 4.56 11.17
CA VAL A 132 -4.54 3.98 11.63
C VAL A 132 -4.73 2.58 12.23
N PRO A 133 -5.75 2.32 13.08
CA PRO A 133 -5.96 0.96 13.61
C PRO A 133 -6.30 -0.08 12.54
N GLY A 134 -6.93 0.35 11.44
CA GLY A 134 -7.27 -0.53 10.31
C GLY A 134 -6.16 -0.73 9.30
N LEU A 135 -5.08 0.07 9.35
CA LEU A 135 -3.94 -0.06 8.45
C LEU A 135 -2.80 -0.79 9.16
N ARG A 136 -2.74 -2.12 9.01
CA ARG A 136 -1.73 -3.00 9.61
C ARG A 136 -0.57 -3.17 8.66
N PHE A 137 0.66 -2.91 9.12
CA PHE A 137 1.86 -3.09 8.31
C PHE A 137 2.85 -4.02 8.99
N ILE A 138 3.28 -5.05 8.28
CA ILE A 138 4.17 -6.10 8.77
C ILE A 138 5.48 -6.04 8.01
N THR A 139 6.59 -5.96 8.72
CA THR A 139 7.93 -5.88 8.11
C THR A 139 9.00 -6.42 9.07
N ASP A 140 10.10 -6.86 8.52
CA ASP A 140 11.34 -7.20 9.23
C ASP A 140 12.45 -6.14 9.07
N GLY A 141 12.25 -5.16 8.16
CA GLY A 141 13.25 -4.12 7.86
C GLY A 141 13.08 -2.82 8.67
N LEU A 142 12.03 -2.65 9.47
CA LEU A 142 11.78 -1.45 10.27
C LEU A 142 11.59 -1.78 11.74
N THR A 143 12.15 -0.96 12.62
CA THR A 143 11.92 -1.09 14.06
C THR A 143 10.52 -0.59 14.46
N GLY A 144 10.01 -1.04 15.62
CA GLY A 144 8.74 -0.56 16.16
C GLY A 144 8.72 0.95 16.39
N GLU A 145 9.86 1.55 16.80
CA GLU A 145 10.01 3.00 16.94
C GLU A 145 9.81 3.72 15.61
N VAL A 146 10.45 3.24 14.55
CA VAL A 146 10.28 3.80 13.20
C VAL A 146 8.83 3.66 12.75
N MET A 147 8.24 2.47 12.87
CA MET A 147 6.85 2.22 12.45
C MET A 147 5.83 3.09 13.20
N SER A 148 6.09 3.45 14.45
CA SER A 148 5.20 4.33 15.23
C SER A 148 5.02 5.73 14.61
N LYS A 149 5.97 6.16 13.77
CA LYS A 149 5.94 7.46 13.07
C LYS A 149 5.26 7.40 11.70
N LEU A 150 4.93 6.20 11.19
CA LEU A 150 4.43 6.01 9.83
C LEU A 150 2.91 6.10 9.69
N SER A 151 2.18 6.44 10.75
CA SER A 151 0.70 6.43 10.76
C SER A 151 0.10 5.07 10.33
N VAL A 152 0.72 3.98 10.76
CA VAL A 152 0.24 2.61 10.60
C VAL A 152 0.23 1.90 11.97
N THR A 153 -0.51 0.82 12.09
CA THR A 153 -0.29 -0.13 13.20
C THR A 153 0.77 -1.12 12.75
N GLY A 154 2.02 -0.87 13.17
CA GLY A 154 3.18 -1.66 12.78
C GLY A 154 3.30 -2.96 13.56
N HIS A 155 3.71 -4.02 12.86
CA HIS A 155 4.03 -5.32 13.43
C HIS A 155 5.41 -5.73 12.93
N ALA A 156 6.37 -5.85 13.84
CA ALA A 156 7.68 -6.39 13.51
C ALA A 156 7.56 -7.90 13.27
N ALA A 157 8.11 -8.38 12.17
CA ALA A 157 8.28 -9.81 11.98
C ALA A 157 9.36 -10.30 12.95
N GLY A 158 9.04 -11.30 13.77
CA GLY A 158 10.00 -11.93 14.67
C GLY A 158 10.92 -12.92 13.96
N SER A 159 11.63 -13.75 14.73
CA SER A 159 12.48 -14.82 14.21
C SER A 159 11.78 -15.80 13.27
N ASP A 160 10.47 -15.94 13.42
CA ASP A 160 9.65 -16.85 12.63
C ASP A 160 9.21 -16.25 11.29
N GLY A 161 9.60 -14.99 11.02
CA GLY A 161 9.45 -14.29 9.76
C GLY A 161 8.08 -13.66 9.50
N ILE A 162 7.99 -12.96 8.38
CA ILE A 162 6.79 -12.20 7.98
C ILE A 162 5.55 -13.10 7.89
N GLY A 163 5.68 -14.34 7.40
CA GLY A 163 4.55 -15.25 7.26
C GLY A 163 3.88 -15.59 8.60
N ALA A 164 4.65 -15.85 9.64
CA ALA A 164 4.11 -16.12 10.98
C ALA A 164 3.42 -14.86 11.55
N ALA A 165 4.06 -13.70 11.42
CA ALA A 165 3.48 -12.44 11.88
C ALA A 165 2.16 -12.08 11.13
N VAL A 166 2.06 -12.39 9.84
CA VAL A 166 0.81 -12.25 9.07
C VAL A 166 -0.27 -13.17 9.65
N GLN A 167 0.07 -14.43 9.94
CA GLN A 167 -0.89 -15.39 10.51
C GLN A 167 -1.39 -14.93 11.88
N ASP A 168 -0.49 -14.50 12.76
CA ASP A 168 -0.85 -14.00 14.09
C ASP A 168 -1.82 -12.81 14.04
N VAL A 169 -1.56 -11.86 13.11
CA VAL A 169 -2.44 -10.70 12.91
C VAL A 169 -3.80 -11.14 12.36
N LEU A 170 -3.84 -12.08 11.42
CA LEU A 170 -5.07 -12.64 10.88
C LEU A 170 -5.89 -13.34 11.94
N ASP A 171 -5.26 -14.19 12.75
CA ASP A 171 -5.92 -14.96 13.81
C ASP A 171 -6.53 -14.03 14.89
N GLY A 172 -5.86 -12.90 15.14
CA GLY A 172 -6.38 -11.87 16.06
C GLY A 172 -7.54 -11.04 15.50
N LEU A 173 -7.73 -11.00 14.19
CA LEU A 173 -8.74 -10.17 13.52
C LEU A 173 -9.93 -10.94 12.98
N LEU A 174 -9.72 -12.16 12.51
CA LEU A 174 -10.78 -12.95 11.89
C LEU A 174 -11.66 -13.61 12.96
N SER A 175 -12.96 -13.46 12.79
CA SER A 175 -13.98 -14.13 13.57
C SER A 175 -14.95 -14.89 12.67
N LYS A 176 -15.82 -15.72 13.27
CA LYS A 176 -16.82 -16.47 12.48
C LYS A 176 -17.72 -15.49 11.71
N GLY A 177 -17.70 -15.60 10.39
CA GLY A 177 -18.47 -14.75 9.48
C GLY A 177 -17.69 -13.57 8.90
N SER A 178 -16.45 -13.32 9.33
CA SER A 178 -15.58 -12.32 8.68
C SER A 178 -15.25 -12.73 7.25
N THR A 179 -15.20 -11.74 6.35
CA THR A 179 -14.79 -11.93 4.97
C THR A 179 -13.33 -11.48 4.78
N LEU A 180 -12.54 -12.29 4.10
CA LEU A 180 -11.14 -12.00 3.76
C LEU A 180 -10.97 -11.97 2.24
N ALA A 181 -10.34 -10.90 1.72
CA ALA A 181 -9.83 -10.85 0.36
C ALA A 181 -8.30 -10.86 0.38
N VAL A 182 -7.68 -11.61 -0.55
CA VAL A 182 -6.22 -11.75 -0.61
C VAL A 182 -5.70 -11.31 -1.96
N PHE A 183 -4.70 -10.42 -1.95
CA PHE A 183 -4.00 -9.90 -3.11
C PHE A 183 -2.51 -10.25 -3.04
N PRO A 184 -2.11 -11.44 -3.49
CA PRO A 184 -0.73 -11.91 -3.35
C PRO A 184 0.29 -11.02 -4.07
N GLU A 185 -0.12 -10.41 -5.18
CA GLU A 185 0.72 -9.54 -6.01
C GLU A 185 0.39 -8.05 -5.84
N GLY A 186 -0.25 -7.68 -4.72
CA GLY A 186 -0.53 -6.32 -4.26
C GLY A 186 -0.67 -5.26 -5.35
N PRO A 187 0.38 -4.45 -5.60
CA PRO A 187 0.30 -3.31 -6.51
C PRO A 187 0.00 -3.65 -7.98
N TYR A 188 0.15 -4.91 -8.37
CA TYR A 188 -0.09 -5.36 -9.75
C TYR A 188 -1.52 -5.84 -10.02
N CYS A 189 -2.37 -5.86 -9.00
CA CYS A 189 -3.78 -6.21 -9.11
C CYS A 189 -4.66 -5.03 -8.68
N VAL A 190 -5.61 -4.66 -9.53
CA VAL A 190 -6.54 -3.55 -9.27
C VAL A 190 -7.95 -4.11 -9.13
N PRO A 191 -8.51 -4.19 -7.92
CA PRO A 191 -9.89 -4.58 -7.71
C PRO A 191 -10.84 -3.50 -8.25
N VAL A 192 -11.90 -3.93 -8.96
CA VAL A 192 -12.93 -3.07 -9.58
C VAL A 192 -14.32 -3.60 -9.34
#